data_7371c3f77c49c46f8b3e7edee6c850db
#
_entry.id   7371c3f77c49c46f8b3e7edee6c850db
#
_cell.length_a   1.000
_cell.length_b   1.000
_cell.length_c   1.000
_cell.angle_alpha   90.00
_cell.angle_beta   90.00
_cell.angle_gamma   90.00
#
_symmetry.space_group_name_H-M   'P 1'
#
loop_
_entity.id
_entity.type
_entity.pdbx_description
1 polymer ?
#
loop_
_entity_poly.entity_id
_entity_poly.type
_entity_poly.pdbx_seq_one_letter_code
_entity_poly.pdbx_strand_id
1 'polypeptide(L)'
;MELRSEEITKIIRSQIKNYENKLETSETGVVILVGDGIARVSGLDKCVAGELLEFPNGSYGLAQNLEENIVSIVVLGTDNGIKEGDTVKRTGRVVSVPVGEKLIGRVVDALGEPIDGKGVIESEGFRPIEMPAPGIIDREPVNVPLQTGIKAIDSMIPIGRGQREVIIGDRQTGKTSIATDTIINQKGKDVICIYVAIGQKRSTVAQIVENLTAAGAMDYTIVVSATASELAPMQYIAPYTGCTMGEHFMYQGKDVLVIYDDLSKHAVAYRAISLLIRRPPGREAYPGDVFYLHSRLLERAAQLSAEKGGGSLTALPIIETQAGDVSAYIPTNVISITDGQIFLESELFNSGVMPAVNPGISVSRVGGAAQIKAMKKVSGSLKLLYSQYRELQSFAQFGSDLDADTKARLALGERIVAVLKQKNNAPVEVAHQVCIFYAVTNGYLNKLGVDQIPEFEVRLREYMDINGAEALSEIRTTGKMEKASEEILKNALNEVLKEFVTE
;
A
#
# COMPACT_ATOMS: atom_id res chain seq x y z
N MET A 1 33.83 -37.51 59.85
CA MET A 1 34.56 -37.54 58.60
C MET A 1 34.83 -36.07 58.27
N GLU A 2 36.01 -35.56 58.67
CA GLU A 2 36.39 -34.18 58.43
C GLU A 2 36.83 -34.02 56.97
N LEU A 3 36.10 -33.20 56.22
CA LEU A 3 36.48 -32.83 54.84
C LEU A 3 37.79 -32.04 54.84
N ARG A 4 38.80 -32.50 54.10
CA ARG A 4 40.10 -31.83 54.01
C ARG A 4 39.93 -30.51 53.34
N SER A 5 40.67 -29.52 53.78
CA SER A 5 40.66 -28.11 53.25
C SER A 5 40.76 -28.02 51.72
N GLU A 6 41.42 -28.98 51.07
CA GLU A 6 41.53 -29.08 49.61
C GLU A 6 40.25 -29.51 48.92
N GLU A 7 39.42 -30.35 49.58
CA GLU A 7 38.13 -30.76 49.02
C GLU A 7 37.09 -29.62 49.09
N ILE A 8 37.11 -28.88 50.19
CA ILE A 8 36.30 -27.68 50.39
C ILE A 8 36.66 -26.63 49.33
N THR A 9 37.96 -26.44 49.09
CA THR A 9 38.45 -25.47 48.04
C THR A 9 38.05 -25.92 46.64
N LYS A 10 38.06 -27.22 46.34
CA LYS A 10 37.55 -27.77 45.05
C LYS A 10 36.05 -27.57 44.88
N ILE A 11 35.26 -27.80 45.92
CA ILE A 11 33.82 -27.59 45.89
C ILE A 11 33.49 -26.12 45.72
N ILE A 12 34.17 -25.23 46.42
CA ILE A 12 33.98 -23.79 46.28
C ILE A 12 34.37 -23.33 44.88
N ARG A 13 35.51 -23.77 44.33
CA ARG A 13 35.92 -23.47 42.95
C ARG A 13 34.93 -24.00 41.91
N SER A 14 34.37 -25.18 42.10
CA SER A 14 33.36 -25.72 41.20
C SER A 14 32.03 -24.96 41.31
N GLN A 15 31.66 -24.52 42.51
CA GLN A 15 30.48 -23.68 42.71
C GLN A 15 30.66 -22.25 42.14
N ILE A 16 31.87 -21.66 42.27
CA ILE A 16 32.19 -20.37 41.66
C ILE A 16 32.17 -20.50 40.12
N LYS A 17 32.74 -21.57 39.57
CA LYS A 17 32.72 -21.83 38.13
C LYS A 17 31.31 -22.06 37.58
N ASN A 18 30.47 -22.73 38.35
CA ASN A 18 29.04 -22.88 38.06
C ASN A 18 28.26 -21.57 38.26
N TYR A 19 28.73 -20.67 39.12
CA TYR A 19 28.14 -19.36 39.32
C TYR A 19 28.48 -18.40 38.17
N GLU A 20 29.71 -18.44 37.65
CA GLU A 20 30.08 -17.73 36.43
C GLU A 20 29.29 -18.23 35.21
N ASN A 21 29.08 -19.55 35.09
CA ASN A 21 28.20 -20.13 34.10
C ASN A 21 26.72 -19.71 34.27
N LYS A 22 26.27 -19.45 35.51
CA LYS A 22 24.92 -18.91 35.76
C LYS A 22 24.75 -17.46 35.36
N LEU A 23 25.82 -16.67 35.32
CA LEU A 23 25.81 -15.30 34.79
C LEU A 23 25.71 -15.28 33.26
N GLU A 24 26.28 -16.25 32.57
CA GLU A 24 26.11 -16.46 31.14
C GLU A 24 24.72 -17.01 30.78
N THR A 25 24.08 -17.79 31.67
CA THR A 25 22.75 -18.40 31.44
C THR A 25 21.59 -17.41 31.40
N SER A 26 21.75 -16.16 31.86
CA SER A 26 20.70 -15.16 31.76
C SER A 26 20.55 -14.57 30.34
N GLU A 27 21.48 -14.84 29.44
CA GLU A 27 21.46 -14.44 28.03
C GLU A 27 21.11 -15.61 27.10
N THR A 28 20.89 -16.78 27.62
CA THR A 28 20.51 -17.96 26.88
C THR A 28 19.25 -18.61 27.48
N GLY A 29 18.44 -19.19 26.62
CA GLY A 29 17.27 -19.98 27.02
C GLY A 29 17.24 -21.33 26.33
N VAL A 30 16.33 -22.19 26.76
CA VAL A 30 16.15 -23.54 26.23
C VAL A 30 14.77 -23.67 25.59
N VAL A 31 14.72 -24.17 24.35
CA VAL A 31 13.48 -24.47 23.63
C VAL A 31 12.71 -25.55 24.36
N ILE A 32 11.49 -25.25 24.79
CA ILE A 32 10.58 -26.20 25.47
C ILE A 32 9.59 -26.81 24.47
N LEU A 33 9.25 -26.05 23.41
CA LEU A 33 8.31 -26.45 22.36
C LEU A 33 8.62 -25.70 21.08
N VAL A 34 8.54 -26.38 19.95
CA VAL A 34 8.67 -25.77 18.62
C VAL A 34 7.68 -26.41 17.65
N GLY A 35 7.09 -25.60 16.77
CA GLY A 35 6.21 -26.02 15.70
C GLY A 35 5.44 -24.86 15.08
N ASP A 36 5.07 -25.02 13.83
CA ASP A 36 4.27 -24.04 13.06
C ASP A 36 4.87 -22.62 13.05
N GLY A 37 6.19 -22.50 13.07
CA GLY A 37 6.89 -21.21 13.08
C GLY A 37 6.91 -20.51 14.45
N ILE A 38 6.56 -21.21 15.53
CA ILE A 38 6.59 -20.69 16.91
C ILE A 38 7.52 -21.56 17.74
N ALA A 39 8.35 -20.93 18.59
CA ALA A 39 9.11 -21.59 19.63
C ALA A 39 8.75 -21.00 21.00
N ARG A 40 8.66 -21.86 22.03
CA ARG A 40 8.54 -21.43 23.41
C ARG A 40 9.84 -21.77 24.14
N VAL A 41 10.42 -20.75 24.76
CA VAL A 41 11.76 -20.83 25.35
C VAL A 41 11.70 -20.42 26.80
N SER A 42 12.38 -21.15 27.66
CA SER A 42 12.54 -20.86 29.10
C SER A 42 13.93 -20.27 29.36
N GLY A 43 14.07 -19.41 30.35
CA GLY A 43 15.37 -18.92 30.86
C GLY A 43 15.88 -17.63 30.19
N LEU A 44 15.08 -16.94 29.41
CA LEU A 44 15.43 -15.63 28.80
C LEU A 44 14.92 -14.44 29.66
N ASP A 45 15.31 -14.41 30.93
CA ASP A 45 14.72 -13.51 31.95
C ASP A 45 14.91 -12.00 31.63
N LYS A 46 15.92 -11.66 30.85
CA LYS A 46 16.20 -10.27 30.44
C LYS A 46 15.73 -9.92 29.02
N CYS A 47 15.04 -10.85 28.36
CA CYS A 47 14.54 -10.63 27.00
C CYS A 47 13.49 -9.52 26.99
N VAL A 48 13.55 -8.68 25.96
CA VAL A 48 12.56 -7.64 25.72
C VAL A 48 11.66 -7.98 24.54
N ALA A 49 10.43 -7.48 24.55
CA ALA A 49 9.52 -7.66 23.42
C ALA A 49 10.11 -7.03 22.15
N GLY A 50 10.02 -7.76 21.02
CA GLY A 50 10.62 -7.31 19.76
C GLY A 50 12.11 -7.64 19.61
N GLU A 51 12.73 -8.27 20.62
CA GLU A 51 14.14 -8.68 20.54
C GLU A 51 14.34 -9.82 19.55
N LEU A 52 15.42 -9.72 18.78
CA LEU A 52 15.87 -10.76 17.86
C LEU A 52 16.65 -11.81 18.65
N LEU A 53 16.29 -13.06 18.49
CA LEU A 53 16.89 -14.20 19.16
C LEU A 53 17.50 -15.15 18.13
N GLU A 54 18.65 -15.75 18.43
CA GLU A 54 19.38 -16.63 17.51
C GLU A 54 19.26 -18.09 17.96
N PHE A 55 18.87 -18.95 17.02
CA PHE A 55 18.79 -20.40 17.18
C PHE A 55 20.09 -21.09 16.72
N PRO A 56 20.39 -22.32 17.20
CA PRO A 56 21.63 -23.03 16.85
C PRO A 56 21.79 -23.35 15.37
N ASN A 57 20.67 -23.44 14.62
CA ASN A 57 20.67 -23.67 13.17
C ASN A 57 20.95 -22.40 12.34
N GLY A 58 21.23 -21.25 13.02
CA GLY A 58 21.46 -19.97 12.38
C GLY A 58 20.19 -19.20 11.99
N SER A 59 18.99 -19.75 12.28
CA SER A 59 17.75 -19.00 12.10
C SER A 59 17.53 -18.02 13.24
N TYR A 60 16.70 -17.00 12.97
CA TYR A 60 16.36 -16.00 13.96
C TYR A 60 14.90 -16.10 14.39
N GLY A 61 14.58 -15.56 15.55
CA GLY A 61 13.22 -15.44 16.03
C GLY A 61 12.95 -14.09 16.69
N LEU A 62 11.71 -13.67 16.64
CA LEU A 62 11.20 -12.44 17.25
C LEU A 62 10.52 -12.78 18.57
N ALA A 63 10.97 -12.23 19.70
CA ALA A 63 10.31 -12.32 20.97
C ALA A 63 8.98 -11.55 20.94
N GLN A 64 7.87 -12.30 21.00
CA GLN A 64 6.54 -11.73 20.79
C GLN A 64 5.71 -11.66 22.07
N ASN A 65 5.81 -12.64 22.95
CA ASN A 65 5.08 -12.69 24.21
C ASN A 65 6.03 -13.07 25.34
N LEU A 66 6.05 -12.25 26.38
CA LEU A 66 6.90 -12.43 27.57
C LEU A 66 6.00 -12.84 28.73
N GLU A 67 6.14 -14.07 29.18
CA GLU A 67 5.51 -14.62 30.39
C GLU A 67 6.57 -14.73 31.51
N GLU A 68 6.16 -14.99 32.74
CA GLU A 68 7.04 -14.99 33.89
C GLU A 68 8.28 -15.91 33.74
N ASN A 69 8.13 -17.06 33.09
CA ASN A 69 9.21 -18.04 32.93
C ASN A 69 9.37 -18.50 31.45
N ILE A 70 8.60 -17.99 30.54
CA ILE A 70 8.55 -18.45 29.15
C ILE A 70 8.48 -17.24 28.20
N VAL A 71 9.30 -17.28 27.17
CA VAL A 71 9.21 -16.36 26.05
C VAL A 71 8.64 -17.10 24.84
N SER A 72 7.55 -16.60 24.28
CA SER A 72 7.01 -17.10 23.02
C SER A 72 7.67 -16.35 21.87
N ILE A 73 8.30 -17.08 20.98
CA ILE A 73 9.15 -16.59 19.89
C ILE A 73 8.50 -16.94 18.57
N VAL A 74 8.41 -15.99 17.69
CA VAL A 74 7.98 -16.16 16.31
C VAL A 74 9.23 -16.40 15.46
N VAL A 75 9.38 -17.57 14.86
CA VAL A 75 10.55 -17.94 14.07
C VAL A 75 10.52 -17.22 12.73
N LEU A 76 11.58 -16.52 12.39
CA LEU A 76 11.73 -15.79 11.13
C LEU A 76 12.44 -16.68 10.10
N GLY A 77 11.73 -17.07 9.05
CA GLY A 77 12.25 -17.97 8.02
C GLY A 77 11.74 -19.40 8.18
N THR A 78 12.60 -20.35 8.47
CA THR A 78 12.24 -21.78 8.64
C THR A 78 12.49 -22.26 10.06
N ASP A 79 11.58 -23.05 10.59
CA ASP A 79 11.74 -23.75 11.88
C ASP A 79 12.40 -25.12 11.73
N ASN A 80 12.76 -25.53 10.50
CA ASN A 80 13.44 -26.77 10.22
C ASN A 80 14.79 -26.83 10.93
N GLY A 81 15.00 -27.89 11.70
CA GLY A 81 16.23 -28.15 12.45
C GLY A 81 16.26 -27.55 13.84
N ILE A 82 15.24 -26.79 14.26
CA ILE A 82 15.05 -26.40 15.67
C ILE A 82 14.39 -27.54 16.41
N LYS A 83 14.90 -27.88 17.60
CA LYS A 83 14.43 -29.00 18.44
C LYS A 83 14.20 -28.55 19.88
N GLU A 84 13.34 -29.28 20.58
CA GLU A 84 13.24 -29.16 22.02
C GLU A 84 14.59 -29.49 22.68
N GLY A 85 14.99 -28.66 23.64
CA GLY A 85 16.30 -28.73 24.29
C GLY A 85 17.39 -27.87 23.64
N ASP A 86 17.15 -27.30 22.46
CA ASP A 86 18.10 -26.39 21.81
C ASP A 86 18.29 -25.09 22.60
N THR A 87 19.52 -24.58 22.58
CA THR A 87 19.87 -23.33 23.26
C THR A 87 19.66 -22.12 22.35
N VAL A 88 18.82 -21.19 22.79
CA VAL A 88 18.55 -19.93 22.11
C VAL A 88 19.36 -18.81 22.77
N LYS A 89 19.98 -17.94 21.98
CA LYS A 89 20.78 -16.81 22.45
C LYS A 89 20.07 -15.48 22.20
N ARG A 90 20.17 -14.58 23.16
CA ARG A 90 19.79 -13.19 22.98
C ARG A 90 20.80 -12.49 22.08
N THR A 91 20.33 -11.65 21.17
CA THR A 91 21.20 -10.79 20.34
C THR A 91 21.35 -9.38 20.91
N GLY A 92 20.46 -8.98 21.83
CA GLY A 92 20.37 -7.61 22.33
C GLY A 92 19.93 -6.59 21.26
N ARG A 93 19.42 -7.06 20.12
CA ARG A 93 19.00 -6.23 18.99
C ARG A 93 17.53 -6.46 18.70
N VAL A 94 16.85 -5.40 18.26
CA VAL A 94 15.51 -5.50 17.69
C VAL A 94 15.58 -5.89 16.21
N VAL A 95 14.51 -6.51 15.70
CA VAL A 95 14.44 -6.89 14.27
C VAL A 95 14.61 -5.63 13.42
N SER A 96 15.61 -5.67 12.56
CA SER A 96 16.01 -4.55 11.69
C SER A 96 16.20 -5.06 10.27
N VAL A 97 15.94 -4.20 9.29
CA VAL A 97 16.06 -4.52 7.87
C VAL A 97 17.04 -3.56 7.17
N PRO A 98 17.70 -4.01 6.10
CA PRO A 98 18.58 -3.16 5.32
C PRO A 98 17.81 -2.02 4.67
N VAL A 99 18.46 -0.85 4.57
CA VAL A 99 17.94 0.34 3.93
C VAL A 99 18.97 0.96 3.00
N GLY A 100 18.57 1.71 2.01
CA GLY A 100 19.44 2.43 1.09
C GLY A 100 19.01 2.37 -0.37
N GLU A 101 19.62 3.20 -1.20
CA GLU A 101 19.28 3.34 -2.63
C GLU A 101 19.52 2.06 -3.44
N LYS A 102 20.46 1.21 -3.05
CA LYS A 102 20.75 -0.06 -3.75
C LYS A 102 19.63 -1.11 -3.65
N LEU A 103 18.60 -0.87 -2.84
CA LEU A 103 17.37 -1.67 -2.79
C LEU A 103 16.43 -1.35 -3.96
N ILE A 104 16.55 -0.18 -4.57
CA ILE A 104 15.72 0.22 -5.72
C ILE A 104 16.00 -0.71 -6.90
N GLY A 105 14.95 -1.21 -7.54
CA GLY A 105 15.03 -2.17 -8.63
C GLY A 105 15.20 -3.62 -8.19
N ARG A 106 15.16 -3.90 -6.88
CA ARG A 106 15.34 -5.22 -6.31
C ARG A 106 14.03 -5.82 -5.80
N VAL A 107 14.01 -7.15 -5.76
CA VAL A 107 12.96 -7.94 -5.11
C VAL A 107 13.59 -8.63 -3.89
N VAL A 108 13.05 -8.34 -2.73
CA VAL A 108 13.55 -8.83 -1.45
C VAL A 108 12.46 -9.56 -0.67
N ASP A 109 12.87 -10.39 0.28
CA ASP A 109 11.95 -11.02 1.24
C ASP A 109 11.59 -10.06 2.39
N ALA A 110 10.84 -10.56 3.37
CA ALA A 110 10.42 -9.76 4.53
C ALA A 110 11.56 -9.36 5.49
N LEU A 111 12.74 -9.96 5.38
CA LEU A 111 13.95 -9.58 6.12
C LEU A 111 14.84 -8.63 5.33
N GLY A 112 14.49 -8.34 4.07
CA GLY A 112 15.27 -7.52 3.16
C GLY A 112 16.36 -8.27 2.40
N GLU A 113 16.36 -9.62 2.46
CA GLU A 113 17.30 -10.44 1.71
C GLU A 113 16.86 -10.55 0.23
N PRO A 114 17.81 -10.46 -0.72
CA PRO A 114 17.46 -10.50 -2.15
C PRO A 114 16.98 -11.88 -2.59
N ILE A 115 15.85 -11.91 -3.30
CA ILE A 115 15.26 -13.13 -3.87
C ILE A 115 15.16 -13.09 -5.40
N ASP A 116 15.72 -12.07 -6.03
CA ASP A 116 15.68 -11.81 -7.46
C ASP A 116 16.85 -12.41 -8.25
N GLY A 117 17.77 -13.11 -7.59
CA GLY A 117 18.95 -13.71 -8.22
C GLY A 117 20.02 -12.73 -8.69
N LYS A 118 19.90 -11.44 -8.38
CA LYS A 118 20.85 -10.39 -8.79
C LYS A 118 22.03 -10.20 -7.82
N GLY A 119 22.23 -11.12 -6.87
CA GLY A 119 23.31 -11.09 -5.89
C GLY A 119 23.02 -10.23 -4.66
N VAL A 120 23.97 -10.16 -3.75
CA VAL A 120 23.88 -9.47 -2.46
C VAL A 120 23.68 -7.97 -2.64
N ILE A 121 22.89 -7.36 -1.75
CA ILE A 121 22.63 -5.93 -1.71
C ILE A 121 23.57 -5.29 -0.67
N GLU A 122 24.39 -4.35 -1.09
CA GLU A 122 25.18 -3.53 -0.16
C GLU A 122 24.25 -2.44 0.41
N SER A 123 23.79 -2.62 1.64
CA SER A 123 22.93 -1.67 2.32
C SER A 123 23.72 -0.46 2.86
N GLU A 124 23.08 0.70 2.93
CA GLU A 124 23.65 1.89 3.60
C GLU A 124 23.59 1.77 5.12
N GLY A 125 22.73 0.92 5.65
CA GLY A 125 22.55 0.66 7.08
C GLY A 125 21.36 -0.23 7.35
N PHE A 126 21.04 -0.36 8.64
CA PHE A 126 19.89 -1.13 9.12
C PHE A 126 18.95 -0.23 9.95
N ARG A 127 17.65 -0.38 9.79
CA ARG A 127 16.65 0.31 10.60
C ARG A 127 15.71 -0.70 11.24
N PRO A 128 15.30 -0.48 12.51
CA PRO A 128 14.27 -1.30 13.15
C PRO A 128 12.96 -1.29 12.34
N ILE A 129 12.31 -2.45 12.25
CA ILE A 129 11.02 -2.56 11.54
C ILE A 129 9.87 -1.89 12.31
N GLU A 130 9.95 -1.87 13.63
CA GLU A 130 8.98 -1.18 14.48
C GLU A 130 9.57 0.14 14.96
N MET A 131 9.01 1.24 14.46
CA MET A 131 9.37 2.60 14.80
C MET A 131 8.11 3.39 15.15
N PRO A 132 8.18 4.34 16.07
CA PRO A 132 7.07 5.23 16.36
C PRO A 132 6.73 6.07 15.12
N ALA A 133 5.44 6.33 14.93
CA ALA A 133 4.98 7.25 13.89
C ALA A 133 5.48 8.68 14.17
N PRO A 134 5.64 9.53 13.12
CA PRO A 134 5.94 10.94 13.30
C PRO A 134 4.94 11.62 14.23
N GLY A 135 5.43 12.48 15.13
CA GLY A 135 4.60 13.25 16.05
C GLY A 135 3.71 14.28 15.34
N ILE A 136 2.77 14.89 16.07
CA ILE A 136 1.84 15.87 15.50
C ILE A 136 2.60 17.10 14.97
N ILE A 137 3.62 17.55 15.68
CA ILE A 137 4.44 18.73 15.32
C ILE A 137 5.33 18.43 14.09
N ASP A 138 5.67 17.16 13.89
CA ASP A 138 6.56 16.73 12.79
C ASP A 138 5.83 16.65 11.44
N ARG A 139 4.49 16.82 11.42
CA ARG A 139 3.64 16.68 10.23
C ARG A 139 3.23 18.03 9.66
N GLU A 140 3.04 18.05 8.34
CA GLU A 140 2.37 19.13 7.63
C GLU A 140 1.07 18.64 6.97
N PRO A 141 0.13 19.57 6.69
CA PRO A 141 -1.09 19.22 5.96
C PRO A 141 -0.79 18.66 4.57
N VAL A 142 -1.53 17.63 4.18
CA VAL A 142 -1.45 17.02 2.85
C VAL A 142 -2.09 17.95 1.81
N ASN A 143 -1.28 18.52 0.91
CA ASN A 143 -1.72 19.47 -0.11
C ASN A 143 -1.03 19.29 -1.47
N VAL A 144 -0.10 18.36 -1.60
CA VAL A 144 0.58 18.05 -2.86
C VAL A 144 -0.06 16.82 -3.48
N PRO A 145 -0.53 16.87 -4.74
CA PRO A 145 -1.15 15.72 -5.39
C PRO A 145 -0.19 14.55 -5.56
N LEU A 146 -0.67 13.33 -5.26
CA LEU A 146 -0.10 12.09 -5.78
C LEU A 146 -1.00 11.63 -6.93
N GLN A 147 -0.58 11.86 -8.15
CA GLN A 147 -1.37 11.51 -9.32
C GLN A 147 -1.26 10.02 -9.62
N THR A 148 -2.41 9.33 -9.63
CA THR A 148 -2.47 7.90 -9.91
C THR A 148 -2.43 7.58 -11.41
N GLY A 149 -2.76 8.54 -12.25
CA GLY A 149 -2.95 8.34 -13.68
C GLY A 149 -4.26 7.63 -14.01
N ILE A 150 -5.12 7.43 -13.01
CA ILE A 150 -6.42 6.80 -13.17
C ILE A 150 -7.49 7.87 -13.14
N LYS A 151 -8.16 8.09 -14.27
CA LYS A 151 -9.13 9.16 -14.48
C LYS A 151 -10.19 9.24 -13.38
N ALA A 152 -10.75 8.09 -13.00
CA ALA A 152 -11.79 8.01 -11.98
C ALA A 152 -11.30 8.44 -10.57
N ILE A 153 -10.05 8.15 -10.25
CA ILE A 153 -9.46 8.46 -8.95
C ILE A 153 -9.01 9.91 -8.92
N ASP A 154 -8.16 10.32 -9.84
CA ASP A 154 -7.58 11.67 -9.86
C ASP A 154 -8.65 12.78 -9.95
N SER A 155 -9.79 12.48 -10.59
CA SER A 155 -10.89 13.44 -10.72
C SER A 155 -11.86 13.50 -9.54
N MET A 156 -12.21 12.34 -8.94
CA MET A 156 -13.30 12.25 -7.96
C MET A 156 -12.84 11.88 -6.54
N ILE A 157 -11.69 11.22 -6.41
CA ILE A 157 -11.16 10.70 -5.14
C ILE A 157 -9.65 10.98 -5.10
N PRO A 158 -9.23 12.25 -5.16
CA PRO A 158 -7.81 12.59 -5.30
C PRO A 158 -7.01 12.19 -4.07
N ILE A 159 -5.78 11.75 -4.30
CA ILE A 159 -4.83 11.32 -3.28
C ILE A 159 -3.70 12.35 -3.19
N GLY A 160 -3.34 12.73 -1.97
CA GLY A 160 -2.20 13.61 -1.70
C GLY A 160 -0.97 12.86 -1.20
N ARG A 161 0.21 13.43 -1.39
CA ARG A 161 1.46 12.89 -0.85
C ARG A 161 1.42 12.94 0.67
N GLY A 162 1.66 11.79 1.32
CA GLY A 162 1.52 11.62 2.77
C GLY A 162 0.15 11.15 3.24
N GLN A 163 -0.81 10.96 2.34
CA GLN A 163 -2.16 10.44 2.64
C GLN A 163 -2.16 8.92 2.75
N ARG A 164 -3.13 8.40 3.54
CA ARG A 164 -3.47 6.99 3.62
C ARG A 164 -4.82 6.77 2.95
N GLU A 165 -4.85 6.07 1.83
CA GLU A 165 -6.09 5.81 1.09
C GLU A 165 -6.26 4.31 0.86
N VAL A 166 -7.30 3.68 1.42
CA VAL A 166 -7.50 2.25 1.26
C VAL A 166 -8.18 1.92 -0.06
N ILE A 167 -7.67 0.91 -0.76
CA ILE A 167 -8.31 0.32 -1.93
C ILE A 167 -9.04 -0.94 -1.46
N ILE A 168 -10.37 -0.93 -1.53
CA ILE A 168 -11.21 -1.97 -0.96
C ILE A 168 -12.18 -2.55 -1.99
N GLY A 169 -12.37 -3.86 -1.97
CA GLY A 169 -13.31 -4.56 -2.86
C GLY A 169 -13.11 -6.07 -2.87
N ASP A 170 -14.00 -6.76 -3.52
CA ASP A 170 -13.97 -8.22 -3.64
C ASP A 170 -12.77 -8.72 -4.46
N ARG A 171 -12.57 -10.05 -4.47
CA ARG A 171 -11.53 -10.66 -5.31
C ARG A 171 -11.72 -10.32 -6.78
N GLN A 172 -10.61 -10.09 -7.48
CA GLN A 172 -10.57 -9.85 -8.93
C GLN A 172 -11.33 -8.62 -9.41
N THR A 173 -11.58 -7.62 -8.55
CA THR A 173 -12.21 -6.35 -8.93
C THR A 173 -11.23 -5.30 -9.47
N GLY A 174 -9.94 -5.64 -9.58
CA GLY A 174 -8.91 -4.73 -10.13
C GLY A 174 -8.11 -3.95 -9.09
N LYS A 175 -8.14 -4.31 -7.79
CA LYS A 175 -7.39 -3.62 -6.73
C LYS A 175 -5.89 -3.52 -7.02
N THR A 176 -5.27 -4.66 -7.35
CA THR A 176 -3.85 -4.73 -7.70
C THR A 176 -3.54 -3.94 -8.97
N SER A 177 -4.44 -3.93 -9.96
CA SER A 177 -4.27 -3.14 -11.19
C SER A 177 -4.22 -1.63 -10.90
N ILE A 178 -5.09 -1.12 -10.02
CA ILE A 178 -5.02 0.28 -9.57
C ILE A 178 -3.67 0.58 -8.91
N ALA A 179 -3.20 -0.32 -8.05
CA ALA A 179 -1.92 -0.15 -7.36
C ALA A 179 -0.74 -0.13 -8.35
N THR A 180 -0.68 -1.09 -9.29
CA THR A 180 0.39 -1.15 -10.29
C THR A 180 0.35 0.02 -11.27
N ASP A 181 -0.84 0.45 -11.73
CA ASP A 181 -0.98 1.62 -12.59
C ASP A 181 -0.54 2.91 -11.88
N THR A 182 -0.83 3.03 -10.58
CA THR A 182 -0.34 4.14 -9.75
C THR A 182 1.18 4.17 -9.69
N ILE A 183 1.84 3.01 -9.52
CA ILE A 183 3.32 2.92 -9.55
C ILE A 183 3.83 3.33 -10.94
N ILE A 184 3.27 2.77 -12.02
CA ILE A 184 3.70 3.07 -13.39
C ILE A 184 3.60 4.58 -13.68
N ASN A 185 2.57 5.23 -13.16
CA ASN A 185 2.36 6.67 -13.34
C ASN A 185 3.36 7.56 -12.57
N GLN A 186 4.16 6.99 -11.64
CA GLN A 186 5.18 7.79 -10.93
C GLN A 186 6.47 8.01 -11.73
N LYS A 187 6.59 7.43 -12.92
CA LYS A 187 7.77 7.63 -13.79
C LYS A 187 8.04 9.13 -14.03
N GLY A 188 9.25 9.57 -13.67
CA GLY A 188 9.67 10.97 -13.82
C GLY A 188 9.02 11.98 -12.86
N LYS A 189 8.42 11.52 -11.76
CA LYS A 189 7.78 12.38 -10.75
C LYS A 189 8.49 12.41 -9.41
N ASP A 190 9.73 11.90 -9.36
CA ASP A 190 10.58 11.85 -8.17
C ASP A 190 9.93 11.18 -6.95
N VAL A 191 9.14 10.13 -7.19
CA VAL A 191 8.51 9.30 -6.16
C VAL A 191 9.12 7.92 -6.18
N ILE A 192 9.65 7.49 -5.03
CA ILE A 192 10.13 6.12 -4.83
C ILE A 192 8.92 5.25 -4.45
N CYS A 193 8.76 4.13 -5.15
CA CYS A 193 7.66 3.22 -4.91
C CYS A 193 8.12 1.97 -4.17
N ILE A 194 7.27 1.47 -3.25
CA ILE A 194 7.50 0.21 -2.56
C ILE A 194 6.22 -0.62 -2.70
N TYR A 195 6.34 -1.79 -3.31
CA TYR A 195 5.26 -2.73 -3.41
C TYR A 195 5.48 -3.90 -2.46
N VAL A 196 4.60 -4.05 -1.48
CA VAL A 196 4.65 -5.12 -0.48
C VAL A 196 3.60 -6.18 -0.80
N ALA A 197 4.06 -7.33 -1.29
CA ALA A 197 3.22 -8.49 -1.56
C ALA A 197 3.08 -9.36 -0.29
N ILE A 198 1.87 -9.49 0.23
CA ILE A 198 1.60 -10.21 1.48
C ILE A 198 0.68 -11.39 1.19
N GLY A 199 1.18 -12.61 1.41
CA GLY A 199 0.40 -13.83 1.21
C GLY A 199 -0.08 -14.04 -0.23
N GLN A 200 0.57 -13.43 -1.22
CA GLN A 200 0.30 -13.60 -2.63
C GLN A 200 0.93 -14.89 -3.16
N LYS A 201 0.39 -15.42 -4.27
CA LYS A 201 1.04 -16.53 -4.97
C LYS A 201 2.33 -16.05 -5.63
N ARG A 202 3.39 -16.88 -5.63
CA ARG A 202 4.67 -16.56 -6.31
C ARG A 202 4.48 -16.16 -7.76
N SER A 203 3.60 -16.85 -8.50
CA SER A 203 3.28 -16.51 -9.88
C SER A 203 2.66 -15.13 -10.05
N THR A 204 1.82 -14.71 -9.11
CA THR A 204 1.23 -13.36 -9.13
C THR A 204 2.29 -12.29 -8.90
N VAL A 205 3.19 -12.50 -7.93
CA VAL A 205 4.29 -11.56 -7.66
C VAL A 205 5.23 -11.47 -8.87
N ALA A 206 5.57 -12.60 -9.48
CA ALA A 206 6.40 -12.64 -10.70
C ALA A 206 5.76 -11.84 -11.85
N GLN A 207 4.45 -12.02 -12.08
CA GLN A 207 3.71 -11.26 -13.10
C GLN A 207 3.72 -9.75 -12.84
N ILE A 208 3.58 -9.33 -11.57
CA ILE A 208 3.63 -7.90 -11.18
C ILE A 208 5.02 -7.33 -11.45
N VAL A 209 6.08 -8.04 -11.04
CA VAL A 209 7.47 -7.62 -11.28
C VAL A 209 7.74 -7.53 -12.80
N GLU A 210 7.24 -8.48 -13.59
CA GLU A 210 7.37 -8.46 -15.06
C GLU A 210 6.66 -7.22 -15.65
N ASN A 211 5.42 -6.96 -15.25
CA ASN A 211 4.65 -5.80 -15.71
C ASN A 211 5.35 -4.47 -15.34
N LEU A 212 5.84 -4.34 -14.11
CA LEU A 212 6.58 -3.15 -13.67
C LEU A 212 7.90 -2.98 -14.43
N THR A 213 8.59 -4.10 -14.73
CA THR A 213 9.82 -4.10 -15.53
C THR A 213 9.56 -3.67 -16.96
N ALA A 214 8.52 -4.22 -17.59
CA ALA A 214 8.13 -3.85 -18.96
C ALA A 214 7.75 -2.37 -19.08
N ALA A 215 7.16 -1.78 -18.04
CA ALA A 215 6.84 -0.35 -17.97
C ALA A 215 8.05 0.54 -17.62
N GLY A 216 9.21 -0.05 -17.26
CA GLY A 216 10.37 0.68 -16.73
C GLY A 216 10.14 1.27 -15.34
N ALA A 217 9.18 0.72 -14.58
CA ALA A 217 8.85 1.19 -13.25
C ALA A 217 9.76 0.60 -12.15
N MET A 218 10.48 -0.48 -12.45
CA MET A 218 11.45 -1.04 -11.49
C MET A 218 12.63 -0.11 -11.22
N ASP A 219 12.91 0.86 -12.11
CA ASP A 219 14.01 1.83 -11.91
C ASP A 219 13.81 2.73 -10.66
N TYR A 220 12.59 2.80 -10.13
CA TYR A 220 12.25 3.56 -8.92
C TYR A 220 11.39 2.76 -7.93
N THR A 221 11.35 1.43 -8.07
CA THR A 221 10.48 0.58 -7.24
C THR A 221 11.28 -0.49 -6.50
N ILE A 222 10.94 -0.70 -5.21
CA ILE A 222 11.39 -1.81 -4.39
C ILE A 222 10.20 -2.77 -4.24
N VAL A 223 10.42 -4.08 -4.40
CA VAL A 223 9.40 -5.10 -4.15
C VAL A 223 9.79 -5.92 -2.93
N VAL A 224 8.92 -5.91 -1.91
CA VAL A 224 9.05 -6.76 -0.71
C VAL A 224 8.03 -7.88 -0.82
N SER A 225 8.47 -9.12 -0.76
CA SER A 225 7.61 -10.28 -0.99
C SER A 225 7.63 -11.24 0.20
N ALA A 226 6.44 -11.48 0.76
CA ALA A 226 6.16 -12.59 1.66
C ALA A 226 5.01 -13.41 1.08
N THR A 227 5.36 -14.48 0.36
CA THR A 227 4.40 -15.27 -0.41
C THR A 227 3.52 -16.17 0.46
N ALA A 228 2.44 -16.69 -0.10
CA ALA A 228 1.52 -17.59 0.59
C ALA A 228 2.14 -18.93 1.02
N SER A 229 3.32 -19.28 0.46
CA SER A 229 4.07 -20.48 0.85
C SER A 229 5.03 -20.26 2.01
N GLU A 230 5.19 -19.02 2.46
CA GLU A 230 6.03 -18.68 3.61
C GLU A 230 5.23 -18.73 4.91
N LEU A 231 5.93 -18.96 6.01
CA LEU A 231 5.32 -19.01 7.34
C LEU A 231 4.65 -17.67 7.69
N ALA A 232 3.61 -17.72 8.52
CA ALA A 232 2.86 -16.56 8.97
C ALA A 232 3.75 -15.40 9.52
N PRO A 233 4.84 -15.67 10.24
CA PRO A 233 5.78 -14.64 10.70
C PRO A 233 6.34 -13.75 9.61
N MET A 234 6.71 -14.30 8.47
CA MET A 234 7.25 -13.54 7.34
C MET A 234 6.17 -12.61 6.74
N GLN A 235 4.94 -13.11 6.62
CA GLN A 235 3.81 -12.30 6.17
C GLN A 235 3.45 -11.20 7.18
N TYR A 236 3.67 -11.44 8.48
CA TYR A 236 3.45 -10.46 9.54
C TYR A 236 4.44 -9.30 9.48
N ILE A 237 5.74 -9.57 9.29
CA ILE A 237 6.75 -8.50 9.30
C ILE A 237 6.88 -7.74 7.97
N ALA A 238 6.50 -8.33 6.84
CA ALA A 238 6.68 -7.75 5.50
C ALA A 238 6.15 -6.31 5.36
N PRO A 239 4.94 -5.95 5.83
CA PRO A 239 4.45 -4.57 5.74
C PRO A 239 5.33 -3.57 6.51
N TYR A 240 5.80 -3.96 7.68
CA TYR A 240 6.69 -3.13 8.49
C TYR A 240 8.05 -2.95 7.81
N THR A 241 8.57 -4.00 7.17
CA THR A 241 9.80 -3.94 6.36
C THR A 241 9.67 -2.92 5.24
N GLY A 242 8.60 -3.02 4.44
CA GLY A 242 8.35 -2.05 3.36
C GLY A 242 8.17 -0.63 3.88
N CYS A 243 7.45 -0.45 4.99
CA CYS A 243 7.29 0.85 5.63
C CYS A 243 8.63 1.44 6.08
N THR A 244 9.47 0.63 6.74
CA THR A 244 10.80 1.06 7.23
C THR A 244 11.74 1.44 6.10
N MET A 245 11.74 0.69 4.98
CA MET A 245 12.48 1.07 3.77
C MET A 245 11.98 2.40 3.21
N GLY A 246 10.66 2.62 3.20
CA GLY A 246 10.07 3.88 2.76
C GLY A 246 10.41 5.06 3.67
N GLU A 247 10.37 4.88 4.97
CA GLU A 247 10.74 5.91 5.93
C GLU A 247 12.19 6.38 5.79
N HIS A 248 13.10 5.48 5.41
CA HIS A 248 14.48 5.86 5.16
C HIS A 248 14.57 6.99 4.13
N PHE A 249 13.84 6.89 3.03
CA PHE A 249 13.80 7.93 1.99
C PHE A 249 12.96 9.13 2.40
N MET A 250 11.84 8.93 3.10
CA MET A 250 11.00 10.03 3.60
C MET A 250 11.79 10.98 4.51
N TYR A 251 12.60 10.44 5.43
CA TYR A 251 13.44 11.27 6.32
C TYR A 251 14.64 11.91 5.59
N GLN A 252 14.95 11.50 4.38
CA GLN A 252 15.91 12.18 3.48
C GLN A 252 15.26 13.28 2.62
N GLY A 253 13.98 13.58 2.84
CA GLY A 253 13.23 14.59 2.08
C GLY A 253 12.67 14.11 0.75
N LYS A 254 12.66 12.79 0.50
CA LYS A 254 12.09 12.21 -0.72
C LYS A 254 10.62 11.85 -0.53
N ASP A 255 9.87 11.80 -1.61
CA ASP A 255 8.50 11.33 -1.62
C ASP A 255 8.43 9.83 -1.90
N VAL A 256 7.63 9.13 -1.12
CA VAL A 256 7.51 7.66 -1.17
C VAL A 256 6.05 7.25 -1.30
N LEU A 257 5.79 6.26 -2.13
CA LEU A 257 4.52 5.56 -2.23
C LEU A 257 4.71 4.11 -1.77
N VAL A 258 3.97 3.69 -0.75
CA VAL A 258 3.97 2.30 -0.28
C VAL A 258 2.61 1.66 -0.53
N ILE A 259 2.60 0.50 -1.18
CA ILE A 259 1.41 -0.30 -1.43
C ILE A 259 1.50 -1.58 -0.59
N TYR A 260 0.44 -1.89 0.15
CA TYR A 260 0.32 -3.12 0.94
C TYR A 260 -0.73 -4.03 0.32
N ASP A 261 -0.32 -5.03 -0.44
CA ASP A 261 -1.21 -5.97 -1.15
C ASP A 261 -1.10 -7.40 -0.56
N ASP A 262 -1.96 -7.80 0.39
CA ASP A 262 -3.03 -7.07 1.04
C ASP A 262 -2.98 -7.18 2.58
N LEU A 263 -3.55 -6.19 3.26
CA LEU A 263 -3.61 -6.17 4.72
C LEU A 263 -4.67 -7.14 5.30
N SER A 264 -5.58 -7.67 4.50
CA SER A 264 -6.50 -8.74 4.95
C SER A 264 -5.71 -10.00 5.25
N LYS A 265 -4.77 -10.38 4.39
CA LYS A 265 -3.86 -11.53 4.64
C LYS A 265 -2.87 -11.26 5.76
N HIS A 266 -2.41 -10.02 5.90
CA HIS A 266 -1.61 -9.59 7.05
C HIS A 266 -2.33 -9.84 8.37
N ALA A 267 -3.60 -9.45 8.47
CA ALA A 267 -4.43 -9.71 9.65
C ALA A 267 -4.63 -11.21 9.90
N VAL A 268 -4.82 -12.02 8.84
CA VAL A 268 -4.94 -13.49 8.96
C VAL A 268 -3.65 -14.10 9.47
N ALA A 269 -2.49 -13.67 8.98
CA ALA A 269 -1.19 -14.13 9.48
C ALA A 269 -1.01 -13.79 10.97
N TYR A 270 -1.35 -12.56 11.36
CA TYR A 270 -1.29 -12.16 12.77
C TYR A 270 -2.26 -12.94 13.68
N ARG A 271 -3.47 -13.24 13.18
CA ARG A 271 -4.43 -14.11 13.86
C ARG A 271 -3.85 -15.51 14.07
N ALA A 272 -3.23 -16.10 13.04
CA ALA A 272 -2.61 -17.42 13.14
C ALA A 272 -1.50 -17.43 14.20
N ILE A 273 -0.59 -16.46 14.17
CA ILE A 273 0.47 -16.31 15.17
C ILE A 273 -0.13 -16.18 16.58
N SER A 274 -1.12 -15.31 16.75
CA SER A 274 -1.74 -15.02 18.05
C SER A 274 -2.41 -16.25 18.65
N LEU A 275 -3.09 -17.07 17.83
CA LEU A 275 -3.68 -18.33 18.27
C LEU A 275 -2.62 -19.36 18.66
N LEU A 276 -1.52 -19.45 17.90
CA LEU A 276 -0.42 -20.38 18.19
C LEU A 276 0.28 -20.03 19.51
N ILE A 277 0.48 -18.75 19.82
CA ILE A 277 1.02 -18.31 21.12
C ILE A 277 -0.05 -18.24 22.22
N ARG A 278 -1.28 -18.72 21.94
CA ARG A 278 -2.40 -18.84 22.89
C ARG A 278 -2.92 -17.51 23.44
N ARG A 279 -2.83 -16.44 22.67
CA ARG A 279 -3.55 -15.19 23.02
C ARG A 279 -5.05 -15.42 22.92
N PRO A 280 -5.86 -14.87 23.84
CA PRO A 280 -7.32 -15.03 23.80
C PRO A 280 -7.90 -14.42 22.53
N PRO A 281 -8.72 -15.18 21.77
CA PRO A 281 -9.37 -14.67 20.57
C PRO A 281 -10.53 -13.73 20.90
N GLY A 282 -10.68 -12.68 20.09
CA GLY A 282 -11.84 -11.78 20.08
C GLY A 282 -12.77 -12.03 18.89
N ARG A 283 -13.34 -10.96 18.34
CA ARG A 283 -14.24 -11.01 17.17
C ARG A 283 -13.55 -11.69 15.98
N GLU A 284 -14.24 -12.62 15.32
CA GLU A 284 -13.75 -13.40 14.18
C GLU A 284 -12.42 -14.12 14.46
N ALA A 285 -12.19 -14.47 15.75
CA ALA A 285 -10.95 -15.06 16.26
C ALA A 285 -9.69 -14.19 16.13
N TYR A 286 -9.81 -12.91 15.78
CA TYR A 286 -8.68 -11.97 15.82
C TYR A 286 -8.32 -11.62 17.27
N PRO A 287 -7.03 -11.37 17.57
CA PRO A 287 -6.64 -10.88 18.88
C PRO A 287 -7.15 -9.45 19.12
N GLY A 288 -7.29 -9.06 20.37
CA GLY A 288 -7.84 -7.76 20.75
C GLY A 288 -7.06 -6.54 20.26
N ASP A 289 -5.80 -6.73 19.90
CA ASP A 289 -4.88 -5.70 19.42
C ASP A 289 -4.76 -5.62 17.88
N VAL A 290 -5.65 -6.30 17.13
CA VAL A 290 -5.59 -6.27 15.66
C VAL A 290 -5.80 -4.87 15.06
N PHE A 291 -6.55 -3.99 15.74
CA PHE A 291 -6.64 -2.59 15.35
C PHE A 291 -5.26 -1.91 15.44
N TYR A 292 -4.54 -2.13 16.52
CA TYR A 292 -3.21 -1.57 16.73
C TYR A 292 -2.19 -2.11 15.74
N LEU A 293 -2.33 -3.36 15.27
CA LEU A 293 -1.52 -3.93 14.21
C LEU A 293 -1.46 -3.03 12.96
N HIS A 294 -2.62 -2.59 12.48
CA HIS A 294 -2.71 -1.75 11.28
C HIS A 294 -2.52 -0.26 11.59
N SER A 295 -2.97 0.24 12.75
CA SER A 295 -2.83 1.65 13.08
C SER A 295 -1.37 2.05 13.29
N ARG A 296 -0.54 1.25 13.99
CA ARG A 296 0.88 1.53 14.17
C ARG A 296 1.70 1.46 12.88
N LEU A 297 1.21 0.71 11.88
CA LEU A 297 1.78 0.68 10.53
C LEU A 297 1.39 1.93 9.73
N LEU A 298 0.09 2.19 9.62
CA LEU A 298 -0.46 3.21 8.73
C LEU A 298 -0.25 4.64 9.25
N GLU A 299 -0.17 4.83 10.57
CA GLU A 299 0.16 6.14 11.16
C GLU A 299 1.58 6.63 10.85
N ARG A 300 2.46 5.73 10.41
CA ARG A 300 3.82 6.09 9.93
C ARG A 300 3.79 6.82 8.59
N ALA A 301 2.71 6.69 7.82
CA ALA A 301 2.49 7.45 6.59
C ALA A 301 2.09 8.90 6.94
N ALA A 302 2.84 9.87 6.42
CA ALA A 302 2.65 11.29 6.69
C ALA A 302 3.37 12.16 5.65
N GLN A 303 2.96 13.42 5.56
CA GLN A 303 3.78 14.51 5.02
C GLN A 303 4.57 15.10 6.18
N LEU A 304 5.89 15.08 6.10
CA LEU A 304 6.77 15.67 7.11
C LEU A 304 6.89 17.18 6.94
N SER A 305 7.07 17.87 8.06
CA SER A 305 7.42 19.30 8.07
C SER A 305 8.79 19.55 7.45
N ALA A 306 9.03 20.78 7.00
CA ALA A 306 10.32 21.21 6.44
C ALA A 306 11.47 20.98 7.43
N GLU A 307 11.24 21.15 8.74
CA GLU A 307 12.21 20.89 9.81
C GLU A 307 12.62 19.42 9.90
N LYS A 308 11.77 18.50 9.47
CA LYS A 308 12.01 17.05 9.44
C LYS A 308 12.42 16.53 8.05
N GLY A 309 12.76 17.45 7.13
CA GLY A 309 13.24 17.12 5.79
C GLY A 309 12.19 17.29 4.70
N GLY A 310 10.91 17.50 5.03
CA GLY A 310 9.84 17.80 4.05
C GLY A 310 9.42 16.64 3.14
N GLY A 311 9.92 15.43 3.38
CA GLY A 311 9.54 14.24 2.61
C GLY A 311 8.16 13.71 2.96
N SER A 312 7.63 12.80 2.14
CA SER A 312 6.32 12.18 2.38
C SER A 312 6.35 10.66 2.23
N LEU A 313 5.48 9.99 2.97
CA LEU A 313 5.16 8.58 2.79
C LEU A 313 3.65 8.46 2.60
N THR A 314 3.25 8.09 1.39
CA THR A 314 1.85 7.84 1.03
C THR A 314 1.58 6.35 1.10
N ALA A 315 0.52 5.94 1.80
CA ALA A 315 0.15 4.54 1.96
C ALA A 315 -1.13 4.20 1.20
N LEU A 316 -1.07 3.18 0.35
CA LEU A 316 -2.22 2.57 -0.32
C LEU A 316 -2.39 1.12 0.14
N PRO A 317 -3.01 0.89 1.31
CA PRO A 317 -3.36 -0.45 1.74
C PRO A 317 -4.49 -1.02 0.89
N ILE A 318 -4.37 -2.30 0.55
CA ILE A 318 -5.42 -3.05 -0.14
C ILE A 318 -6.13 -3.92 0.89
N ILE A 319 -7.47 -3.92 0.84
CA ILE A 319 -8.34 -4.76 1.66
C ILE A 319 -9.25 -5.58 0.74
N GLU A 320 -9.34 -6.87 1.02
CA GLU A 320 -10.25 -7.79 0.34
C GLU A 320 -11.54 -7.92 1.13
N THR A 321 -12.68 -7.72 0.47
CA THR A 321 -14.01 -7.98 1.01
C THR A 321 -14.59 -9.27 0.45
N GLN A 322 -15.67 -9.73 1.06
CA GLN A 322 -16.49 -10.84 0.57
C GLN A 322 -17.89 -10.31 0.33
N ALA A 323 -18.41 -10.49 -0.89
CA ALA A 323 -19.73 -10.01 -1.31
C ALA A 323 -19.97 -8.51 -1.04
N GLY A 324 -18.93 -7.68 -1.15
CA GLY A 324 -19.00 -6.25 -0.94
C GLY A 324 -19.20 -5.81 0.52
N ASP A 325 -19.04 -6.72 1.50
CA ASP A 325 -19.26 -6.40 2.92
C ASP A 325 -18.12 -5.56 3.50
N VAL A 326 -18.31 -4.25 3.50
CA VAL A 326 -17.38 -3.28 4.15
C VAL A 326 -17.59 -3.18 5.66
N SER A 327 -18.67 -3.79 6.21
CA SER A 327 -18.97 -3.79 7.65
C SER A 327 -18.25 -4.89 8.43
N ALA A 328 -17.55 -5.79 7.72
CA ALA A 328 -16.70 -6.82 8.33
C ALA A 328 -15.59 -6.19 9.19
N TYR A 329 -15.01 -6.98 10.10
CA TYR A 329 -14.16 -6.44 11.16
C TYR A 329 -12.88 -5.76 10.63
N ILE A 330 -12.12 -6.40 9.76
CA ILE A 330 -10.88 -5.82 9.24
C ILE A 330 -11.14 -4.62 8.30
N PRO A 331 -12.08 -4.68 7.33
CA PRO A 331 -12.45 -3.51 6.53
C PRO A 331 -12.79 -2.28 7.37
N THR A 332 -13.68 -2.44 8.36
CA THR A 332 -14.10 -1.34 9.26
C THR A 332 -12.92 -0.71 9.99
N ASN A 333 -12.01 -1.52 10.52
CA ASN A 333 -10.81 -1.05 11.21
C ASN A 333 -9.92 -0.21 10.28
N VAL A 334 -9.62 -0.72 9.09
CA VAL A 334 -8.71 -0.01 8.16
C VAL A 334 -9.34 1.25 7.59
N ILE A 335 -10.64 1.26 7.27
CA ILE A 335 -11.36 2.48 6.85
C ILE A 335 -11.28 3.56 7.94
N SER A 336 -11.37 3.18 9.23
CA SER A 336 -11.29 4.15 10.33
C SER A 336 -9.90 4.74 10.54
N ILE A 337 -8.83 4.00 10.21
CA ILE A 337 -7.44 4.43 10.32
C ILE A 337 -7.04 5.33 9.13
N THR A 338 -7.59 5.07 7.95
CA THR A 338 -7.22 5.75 6.70
C THR A 338 -7.93 7.10 6.52
N ASP A 339 -7.41 7.94 5.63
CA ASP A 339 -7.94 9.25 5.29
C ASP A 339 -8.97 9.19 4.14
N GLY A 340 -9.44 8.00 3.84
CA GLY A 340 -10.45 7.74 2.83
C GLY A 340 -10.36 6.34 2.26
N GLN A 341 -11.29 6.03 1.35
CA GLN A 341 -11.38 4.72 0.69
C GLN A 341 -11.78 4.83 -0.78
N ILE A 342 -11.16 3.99 -1.59
CA ILE A 342 -11.54 3.72 -2.99
C ILE A 342 -12.23 2.36 -3.00
N PHE A 343 -13.54 2.36 -3.19
CA PHE A 343 -14.35 1.15 -3.23
C PHE A 343 -14.54 0.63 -4.64
N LEU A 344 -14.17 -0.64 -4.86
CA LEU A 344 -14.34 -1.34 -6.12
C LEU A 344 -15.52 -2.29 -6.03
N GLU A 345 -16.48 -2.10 -6.93
CA GLU A 345 -17.74 -2.82 -6.95
C GLU A 345 -17.74 -3.94 -8.00
N SER A 346 -18.08 -5.17 -7.58
CA SER A 346 -18.12 -6.33 -8.48
C SER A 346 -19.15 -6.18 -9.58
N GLU A 347 -20.27 -5.50 -9.34
CA GLU A 347 -21.30 -5.25 -10.34
C GLU A 347 -20.78 -4.36 -11.48
N LEU A 348 -20.05 -3.28 -11.16
CA LEU A 348 -19.41 -2.42 -12.15
C LEU A 348 -18.36 -3.19 -12.96
N PHE A 349 -17.56 -4.02 -12.29
CA PHE A 349 -16.55 -4.84 -12.96
C PHE A 349 -17.19 -5.81 -13.96
N ASN A 350 -18.26 -6.52 -13.55
CA ASN A 350 -18.97 -7.49 -14.38
C ASN A 350 -19.74 -6.83 -15.54
N SER A 351 -20.16 -5.57 -15.39
CA SER A 351 -20.79 -4.78 -16.46
C SER A 351 -19.76 -4.14 -17.43
N GLY A 352 -18.47 -4.41 -17.26
CA GLY A 352 -17.39 -3.89 -18.13
C GLY A 352 -17.06 -2.42 -17.89
N VAL A 353 -17.38 -1.88 -16.71
CA VAL A 353 -16.90 -0.56 -16.26
C VAL A 353 -15.58 -0.76 -15.52
N MET A 354 -14.48 -0.46 -16.15
CA MET A 354 -13.14 -0.59 -15.59
C MET A 354 -12.36 0.73 -15.70
N PRO A 355 -11.74 1.17 -14.59
CA PRO A 355 -11.74 0.59 -13.25
C PRO A 355 -13.12 0.65 -12.59
N ALA A 356 -13.45 -0.38 -11.79
CA ALA A 356 -14.77 -0.58 -11.19
C ALA A 356 -15.00 0.30 -9.93
N VAL A 357 -14.54 1.54 -9.97
CA VAL A 357 -14.62 2.48 -8.85
C VAL A 357 -16.06 2.98 -8.68
N ASN A 358 -16.61 2.79 -7.48
CA ASN A 358 -17.88 3.37 -7.10
C ASN A 358 -17.67 4.72 -6.41
N PRO A 359 -17.89 5.86 -7.07
CA PRO A 359 -17.66 7.18 -6.49
C PRO A 359 -18.68 7.56 -5.39
N GLY A 360 -19.83 6.89 -5.33
CA GLY A 360 -20.86 7.17 -4.32
C GLY A 360 -20.41 6.86 -2.90
N ILE A 361 -19.71 5.76 -2.72
CA ILE A 361 -19.20 5.29 -1.42
C ILE A 361 -17.69 5.46 -1.24
N SER A 362 -16.99 5.86 -2.29
CA SER A 362 -15.57 6.22 -2.21
C SER A 362 -15.40 7.65 -1.73
N VAL A 363 -14.44 7.89 -0.85
CA VAL A 363 -14.22 9.19 -0.21
C VAL A 363 -12.73 9.45 -0.10
N SER A 364 -12.27 10.65 -0.43
CA SER A 364 -10.98 11.20 0.00
C SER A 364 -11.24 12.34 0.98
N ARG A 365 -10.72 12.23 2.22
CA ARG A 365 -10.87 13.29 3.23
C ARG A 365 -9.98 14.50 2.94
N VAL A 366 -8.92 14.33 2.16
CA VAL A 366 -8.07 15.43 1.67
C VAL A 366 -8.77 16.17 0.52
N GLY A 367 -9.39 15.42 -0.38
CA GLY A 367 -10.22 15.96 -1.45
C GLY A 367 -9.49 16.96 -2.34
N GLY A 368 -10.15 18.05 -2.68
CA GLY A 368 -9.62 19.06 -3.62
C GLY A 368 -8.34 19.79 -3.17
N ALA A 369 -7.86 19.60 -1.92
CA ALA A 369 -6.54 20.10 -1.52
C ALA A 369 -5.42 19.30 -2.22
N ALA A 370 -5.69 18.03 -2.56
CA ALA A 370 -4.79 17.16 -3.30
C ALA A 370 -5.02 17.18 -4.83
N GLN A 371 -5.58 18.26 -5.37
CA GLN A 371 -5.77 18.45 -6.81
C GLN A 371 -5.08 19.73 -7.29
N ILE A 372 -4.52 19.66 -8.49
CA ILE A 372 -4.09 20.88 -9.19
C ILE A 372 -5.32 21.73 -9.53
N LYS A 373 -5.13 23.04 -9.61
CA LYS A 373 -6.25 24.00 -9.84
C LYS A 373 -7.01 23.72 -11.14
N ALA A 374 -6.30 23.32 -12.20
CA ALA A 374 -6.91 22.96 -13.48
C ALA A 374 -7.85 21.75 -13.33
N MET A 375 -7.41 20.68 -12.66
CA MET A 375 -8.25 19.50 -12.40
C MET A 375 -9.47 19.86 -11.56
N LYS A 376 -9.27 20.59 -10.46
CA LYS A 376 -10.37 21.03 -9.59
C LYS A 376 -11.44 21.83 -10.34
N LYS A 377 -11.04 22.67 -11.32
CA LYS A 377 -11.95 23.45 -12.16
C LYS A 377 -12.83 22.55 -13.02
N VAL A 378 -12.27 21.52 -13.63
CA VAL A 378 -13.00 20.67 -14.61
C VAL A 378 -13.72 19.48 -13.97
N SER A 379 -13.27 18.98 -12.83
CA SER A 379 -13.81 17.78 -12.17
C SER A 379 -14.77 18.09 -11.01
N GLY A 380 -14.91 19.36 -10.61
CA GLY A 380 -15.65 19.73 -9.39
C GLY A 380 -17.10 19.25 -9.31
N SER A 381 -17.79 19.17 -10.45
CA SER A 381 -19.16 18.64 -10.54
C SER A 381 -19.25 17.16 -10.92
N LEU A 382 -18.14 16.55 -11.34
CA LEU A 382 -18.13 15.24 -11.99
C LEU A 382 -18.69 14.13 -11.07
N LYS A 383 -18.27 14.12 -9.81
CA LYS A 383 -18.73 13.15 -8.82
C LYS A 383 -20.25 13.23 -8.59
N LEU A 384 -20.80 14.46 -8.51
CA LEU A 384 -22.23 14.69 -8.35
C LEU A 384 -23.01 14.21 -9.57
N LEU A 385 -22.56 14.59 -10.78
CA LEU A 385 -23.19 14.19 -12.03
C LEU A 385 -23.20 12.67 -12.21
N TYR A 386 -22.10 12.00 -11.88
CA TYR A 386 -22.02 10.55 -11.94
C TYR A 386 -22.96 9.88 -10.91
N SER A 387 -23.02 10.39 -9.67
CA SER A 387 -23.91 9.85 -8.64
C SER A 387 -25.37 9.99 -9.04
N GLN A 388 -25.76 11.16 -9.57
CA GLN A 388 -27.12 11.38 -10.11
C GLN A 388 -27.45 10.44 -11.27
N TYR A 389 -26.49 10.20 -12.16
CA TYR A 389 -26.65 9.22 -13.24
C TYR A 389 -26.92 7.82 -12.70
N ARG A 390 -26.17 7.36 -11.70
CA ARG A 390 -26.35 6.03 -11.10
C ARG A 390 -27.73 5.87 -10.47
N GLU A 391 -28.22 6.89 -9.79
CA GLU A 391 -29.59 6.90 -9.24
C GLU A 391 -30.63 6.83 -10.35
N LEU A 392 -30.52 7.69 -11.36
CA LEU A 392 -31.44 7.72 -12.50
C LEU A 392 -31.43 6.41 -13.31
N GLN A 393 -30.25 5.80 -13.48
CA GLN A 393 -30.09 4.54 -14.21
C GLN A 393 -30.91 3.41 -13.57
N SER A 394 -30.94 3.34 -12.23
CA SER A 394 -31.76 2.34 -11.52
C SER A 394 -33.26 2.56 -11.72
N PHE A 395 -33.70 3.82 -11.77
CA PHE A 395 -35.13 4.15 -12.05
C PHE A 395 -35.51 3.94 -13.51
N ALA A 396 -34.58 4.25 -14.45
CA ALA A 396 -34.85 4.09 -15.88
C ALA A 396 -35.12 2.64 -16.31
N GLN A 397 -34.59 1.66 -15.56
CA GLN A 397 -34.85 0.24 -15.80
C GLN A 397 -36.34 -0.15 -15.56
N PHE A 398 -37.07 0.63 -14.78
CA PHE A 398 -38.45 0.33 -14.38
C PHE A 398 -39.49 1.26 -15.02
N GLY A 399 -39.09 2.35 -15.70
CA GLY A 399 -40.01 3.37 -16.26
C GLY A 399 -39.92 3.50 -17.77
N SER A 400 -41.07 3.47 -18.46
CA SER A 400 -41.14 3.59 -19.93
C SER A 400 -41.17 5.04 -20.44
N ASP A 401 -41.63 6.02 -19.64
CA ASP A 401 -41.78 7.42 -20.05
C ASP A 401 -40.91 8.34 -19.20
N LEU A 402 -39.68 8.58 -19.69
CA LEU A 402 -38.76 9.57 -19.11
C LEU A 402 -38.94 10.92 -19.79
N ASP A 403 -38.97 11.99 -19.02
CA ASP A 403 -38.96 13.36 -19.53
C ASP A 403 -37.66 13.73 -20.26
N ALA A 404 -37.66 14.82 -21.02
CA ALA A 404 -36.52 15.24 -21.84
C ALA A 404 -35.30 15.58 -21.00
N ASP A 405 -35.47 16.15 -19.78
CA ASP A 405 -34.38 16.53 -18.88
C ASP A 405 -33.70 15.28 -18.30
N THR A 406 -34.50 14.30 -17.85
CA THR A 406 -33.99 13.02 -17.37
C THR A 406 -33.22 12.25 -18.46
N LYS A 407 -33.73 12.23 -19.69
CA LYS A 407 -33.03 11.66 -20.85
C LYS A 407 -31.69 12.35 -21.13
N ALA A 408 -31.63 13.66 -21.04
CA ALA A 408 -30.40 14.43 -21.24
C ALA A 408 -29.36 14.12 -20.14
N ARG A 409 -29.79 13.99 -18.88
CA ARG A 409 -28.92 13.62 -17.76
C ARG A 409 -28.38 12.19 -17.87
N LEU A 410 -29.21 11.24 -18.30
CA LEU A 410 -28.79 9.87 -18.57
C LEU A 410 -27.74 9.84 -19.70
N ALA A 411 -27.98 10.53 -20.79
CA ALA A 411 -27.07 10.62 -21.91
C ALA A 411 -25.72 11.26 -21.54
N LEU A 412 -25.72 12.28 -20.68
CA LEU A 412 -24.49 12.87 -20.13
C LEU A 412 -23.75 11.86 -19.23
N GLY A 413 -24.49 11.17 -18.37
CA GLY A 413 -23.92 10.16 -17.46
C GLY A 413 -23.26 8.99 -18.20
N GLU A 414 -23.87 8.50 -19.29
CA GLU A 414 -23.27 7.46 -20.15
C GLU A 414 -21.94 7.93 -20.74
N ARG A 415 -21.84 9.19 -21.16
CA ARG A 415 -20.59 9.79 -21.68
C ARG A 415 -19.55 9.93 -20.58
N ILE A 416 -19.95 10.33 -19.38
CA ILE A 416 -19.04 10.39 -18.21
C ILE A 416 -18.47 8.99 -17.94
N VAL A 417 -19.32 7.95 -17.91
CA VAL A 417 -18.85 6.57 -17.73
C VAL A 417 -17.88 6.15 -18.84
N ALA A 418 -18.17 6.47 -20.09
CA ALA A 418 -17.30 6.16 -21.21
C ALA A 418 -15.91 6.84 -21.09
N VAL A 419 -15.88 8.11 -20.68
CA VAL A 419 -14.63 8.85 -20.42
C VAL A 419 -13.86 8.25 -19.24
N LEU A 420 -14.54 7.81 -18.18
CA LEU A 420 -13.90 7.24 -16.99
C LEU A 420 -13.31 5.83 -17.23
N LYS A 421 -13.80 5.10 -18.25
CA LYS A 421 -13.24 3.80 -18.62
C LYS A 421 -11.78 3.94 -19.03
N GLN A 422 -10.95 3.02 -18.56
CA GLN A 422 -9.51 3.02 -18.79
C GLN A 422 -8.98 1.59 -18.81
N LYS A 423 -8.05 1.30 -19.72
CA LYS A 423 -7.38 -0.01 -19.79
C LYS A 423 -6.32 -0.12 -18.69
N ASN A 424 -6.04 -1.35 -18.27
CA ASN A 424 -4.92 -1.63 -17.36
C ASN A 424 -3.58 -1.30 -18.03
N ASN A 425 -2.59 -0.95 -17.24
CA ASN A 425 -1.25 -0.55 -17.67
C ASN A 425 -1.23 0.63 -18.66
N ALA A 426 -2.24 1.49 -18.56
CA ALA A 426 -2.39 2.66 -19.42
C ALA A 426 -2.75 3.91 -18.61
N PRO A 427 -1.89 4.34 -17.67
CA PRO A 427 -2.14 5.56 -16.91
C PRO A 427 -2.15 6.77 -17.83
N VAL A 428 -3.04 7.72 -17.55
CA VAL A 428 -3.21 8.97 -18.31
C VAL A 428 -2.63 10.11 -17.51
N GLU A 429 -1.78 10.91 -18.14
CA GLU A 429 -1.20 12.08 -17.51
C GLU A 429 -2.26 13.13 -17.18
N VAL A 430 -2.08 13.85 -16.06
CA VAL A 430 -3.07 14.80 -15.53
C VAL A 430 -3.46 15.91 -16.51
N ALA A 431 -2.53 16.41 -17.34
CA ALA A 431 -2.84 17.44 -18.32
C ALA A 431 -3.83 16.95 -19.39
N HIS A 432 -3.65 15.72 -19.86
CA HIS A 432 -4.60 15.08 -20.78
C HIS A 432 -5.94 14.74 -20.10
N GLN A 433 -5.91 14.34 -18.81
CA GLN A 433 -7.14 14.16 -18.05
C GLN A 433 -7.94 15.45 -17.95
N VAL A 434 -7.29 16.58 -17.70
CA VAL A 434 -7.95 17.91 -17.68
C VAL A 434 -8.64 18.20 -19.02
N CYS A 435 -7.97 17.90 -20.14
CA CYS A 435 -8.55 18.15 -21.48
C CYS A 435 -9.83 17.35 -21.72
N ILE A 436 -9.84 16.05 -21.40
CA ILE A 436 -11.02 15.21 -21.64
C ILE A 436 -12.16 15.51 -20.65
N PHE A 437 -11.84 15.84 -19.39
CA PHE A 437 -12.86 16.26 -18.42
C PHE A 437 -13.45 17.62 -18.79
N TYR A 438 -12.65 18.55 -19.33
CA TYR A 438 -13.18 19.79 -19.89
C TYR A 438 -14.17 19.51 -21.02
N ALA A 439 -13.84 18.59 -21.92
CA ALA A 439 -14.72 18.23 -23.04
C ALA A 439 -16.07 17.65 -22.58
N VAL A 440 -16.09 16.72 -21.61
CA VAL A 440 -17.34 16.12 -21.15
C VAL A 440 -18.18 17.07 -20.32
N THR A 441 -17.57 17.86 -19.43
CA THR A 441 -18.31 18.79 -18.56
C THR A 441 -18.86 20.02 -19.29
N ASN A 442 -18.24 20.43 -20.38
CA ASN A 442 -18.71 21.54 -21.21
C ASN A 442 -19.53 21.10 -22.44
N GLY A 443 -19.94 19.83 -22.49
CA GLY A 443 -20.90 19.34 -23.48
C GLY A 443 -20.37 19.08 -24.89
N TYR A 444 -19.07 19.17 -25.12
CA TYR A 444 -18.46 18.88 -26.44
C TYR A 444 -18.75 17.45 -26.91
N LEU A 445 -18.86 16.49 -25.98
CA LEU A 445 -19.13 15.10 -26.31
C LEU A 445 -20.62 14.81 -26.60
N ASN A 446 -21.51 15.79 -26.47
CA ASN A 446 -22.96 15.56 -26.68
C ASN A 446 -23.31 15.14 -28.12
N LYS A 447 -22.48 15.51 -29.08
CA LYS A 447 -22.64 15.17 -30.50
C LYS A 447 -22.08 13.81 -30.88
N LEU A 448 -21.32 13.16 -29.99
CA LEU A 448 -20.68 11.88 -30.25
C LEU A 448 -21.53 10.71 -29.74
N GLY A 449 -21.46 9.58 -30.42
CA GLY A 449 -21.88 8.29 -29.89
C GLY A 449 -20.96 7.85 -28.75
N VAL A 450 -21.50 7.09 -27.80
CA VAL A 450 -20.72 6.60 -26.63
C VAL A 450 -19.55 5.71 -27.07
N ASP A 451 -19.71 4.96 -28.14
CA ASP A 451 -18.72 4.09 -28.79
C ASP A 451 -17.57 4.86 -29.45
N GLN A 452 -17.79 6.11 -29.84
CA GLN A 452 -16.78 6.98 -30.46
C GLN A 452 -15.86 7.67 -29.43
N ILE A 453 -16.27 7.76 -28.17
CA ILE A 453 -15.54 8.49 -27.12
C ILE A 453 -14.11 8.00 -26.91
N PRO A 454 -13.83 6.67 -26.85
CA PRO A 454 -12.44 6.21 -26.68
C PRO A 454 -11.51 6.63 -27.83
N GLU A 455 -11.99 6.61 -29.07
CA GLU A 455 -11.22 7.05 -30.24
C GLU A 455 -11.03 8.57 -30.24
N PHE A 456 -12.08 9.31 -29.92
CA PHE A 456 -12.00 10.77 -29.73
C PHE A 456 -10.96 11.16 -28.68
N GLU A 457 -10.89 10.45 -27.54
CA GLU A 457 -9.90 10.70 -26.49
C GLU A 457 -8.46 10.49 -27.00
N VAL A 458 -8.22 9.46 -27.80
CA VAL A 458 -6.90 9.21 -28.41
C VAL A 458 -6.54 10.33 -29.38
N ARG A 459 -7.45 10.70 -30.29
CA ARG A 459 -7.24 11.81 -31.24
C ARG A 459 -7.02 13.14 -30.57
N LEU A 460 -7.79 13.44 -29.52
CA LEU A 460 -7.60 14.67 -28.74
C LEU A 460 -6.21 14.72 -28.09
N ARG A 461 -5.72 13.62 -27.54
CA ARG A 461 -4.36 13.55 -26.98
C ARG A 461 -3.30 13.79 -28.03
N GLU A 462 -3.35 13.10 -29.16
CA GLU A 462 -2.44 13.27 -30.28
C GLU A 462 -2.43 14.72 -30.79
N TYR A 463 -3.61 15.31 -30.94
CA TYR A 463 -3.74 16.70 -31.39
C TYR A 463 -3.15 17.68 -30.38
N MET A 464 -3.44 17.49 -29.10
CA MET A 464 -2.92 18.36 -28.03
C MET A 464 -1.40 18.23 -27.86
N ASP A 465 -0.81 17.06 -28.06
CA ASP A 465 0.64 16.87 -27.99
C ASP A 465 1.37 17.64 -29.11
N ILE A 466 0.74 17.81 -30.28
CA ILE A 466 1.31 18.50 -31.45
C ILE A 466 0.96 20.00 -31.42
N ASN A 467 -0.32 20.35 -31.28
CA ASN A 467 -0.83 21.69 -31.47
C ASN A 467 -1.18 22.42 -30.17
N GLY A 468 -1.28 21.70 -29.06
CA GLY A 468 -1.64 22.24 -27.74
C GLY A 468 -0.51 22.10 -26.71
N ALA A 469 0.72 21.84 -27.14
CA ALA A 469 1.85 21.58 -26.26
C ALA A 469 2.12 22.70 -25.22
N GLU A 470 1.87 23.95 -25.60
CA GLU A 470 1.98 25.12 -24.72
C GLU A 470 0.96 25.05 -23.56
N ALA A 471 -0.30 24.72 -23.87
CA ALA A 471 -1.35 24.57 -22.87
C ALA A 471 -1.09 23.38 -21.94
N LEU A 472 -0.63 22.25 -22.48
CA LEU A 472 -0.24 21.09 -21.67
C LEU A 472 0.95 21.42 -20.75
N SER A 473 1.95 22.15 -21.26
CA SER A 473 3.12 22.57 -20.46
C SER A 473 2.72 23.50 -19.32
N GLU A 474 1.80 24.45 -19.56
CA GLU A 474 1.26 25.31 -18.49
C GLU A 474 0.58 24.48 -17.38
N ILE A 475 -0.28 23.55 -17.75
CA ILE A 475 -0.96 22.69 -16.77
C ILE A 475 0.04 21.86 -15.97
N ARG A 476 1.09 21.31 -16.61
CA ARG A 476 2.14 20.52 -15.96
C ARG A 476 2.95 21.34 -14.95
N THR A 477 3.34 22.55 -15.33
CA THR A 477 4.29 23.37 -14.55
C THR A 477 3.60 24.21 -13.50
N THR A 478 2.45 24.80 -13.81
CA THR A 478 1.74 25.74 -12.93
C THR A 478 0.55 25.10 -12.18
N GLY A 479 0.09 23.95 -12.66
CA GLY A 479 -1.15 23.33 -12.16
C GLY A 479 -2.42 24.13 -12.51
N LYS A 480 -2.34 25.12 -13.42
CA LYS A 480 -3.45 25.99 -13.81
C LYS A 480 -3.75 25.84 -15.30
N MET A 481 -4.90 26.28 -15.69
CA MET A 481 -5.32 26.47 -17.07
C MET A 481 -5.85 27.90 -17.19
N GLU A 482 -4.99 28.79 -17.67
CA GLU A 482 -5.31 30.22 -17.92
C GLU A 482 -6.19 30.34 -19.16
N LYS A 483 -6.72 31.56 -19.41
CA LYS A 483 -7.64 31.79 -20.52
C LYS A 483 -7.04 31.45 -21.90
N ALA A 484 -5.75 31.75 -22.12
CA ALA A 484 -5.07 31.43 -23.37
C ALA A 484 -5.03 29.93 -23.65
N SER A 485 -4.63 29.14 -22.65
CA SER A 485 -4.59 27.66 -22.73
C SER A 485 -6.00 27.07 -22.87
N GLU A 486 -7.01 27.69 -22.23
CA GLU A 486 -8.40 27.28 -22.40
C GLU A 486 -8.89 27.51 -23.85
N GLU A 487 -8.50 28.61 -24.49
CA GLU A 487 -8.83 28.87 -25.89
C GLU A 487 -8.11 27.89 -26.84
N ILE A 488 -6.85 27.56 -26.59
CA ILE A 488 -6.14 26.52 -27.35
C ILE A 488 -6.90 25.19 -27.25
N LEU A 489 -7.33 24.80 -26.04
CA LEU A 489 -8.09 23.56 -25.83
C LEU A 489 -9.45 23.60 -26.56
N LYS A 490 -10.18 24.70 -26.49
CA LYS A 490 -11.46 24.86 -27.23
C LYS A 490 -11.29 24.68 -28.72
N ASN A 491 -10.24 25.31 -29.30
CA ASN A 491 -9.92 25.17 -30.72
C ASN A 491 -9.58 23.70 -31.06
N ALA A 492 -8.76 23.03 -30.24
CA ALA A 492 -8.42 21.63 -30.41
C ALA A 492 -9.66 20.73 -30.38
N LEU A 493 -10.57 20.96 -29.43
CA LEU A 493 -11.82 20.20 -29.31
C LEU A 493 -12.70 20.37 -30.55
N ASN A 494 -12.82 21.59 -31.05
CA ASN A 494 -13.61 21.87 -32.27
C ASN A 494 -12.99 21.24 -33.53
N GLU A 495 -11.66 21.24 -33.67
CA GLU A 495 -10.98 20.62 -34.81
C GLU A 495 -11.12 19.09 -34.77
N VAL A 496 -10.85 18.49 -33.64
CA VAL A 496 -10.97 17.02 -33.51
C VAL A 496 -12.43 16.55 -33.68
N LEU A 497 -13.42 17.33 -33.21
CA LEU A 497 -14.83 16.98 -33.40
C LEU A 497 -15.25 16.94 -34.88
N LYS A 498 -14.64 17.73 -35.75
CA LYS A 498 -14.95 17.68 -37.21
C LYS A 498 -14.61 16.31 -37.84
N GLU A 499 -13.69 15.56 -37.27
CA GLU A 499 -13.35 14.22 -37.77
C GLU A 499 -14.46 13.20 -37.50
N PHE A 500 -15.29 13.43 -36.46
CA PHE A 500 -16.31 12.48 -35.98
C PHE A 500 -17.74 12.86 -36.34
N VAL A 501 -17.97 14.14 -36.57
CA VAL A 501 -19.32 14.66 -36.94
C VAL A 501 -19.26 15.07 -38.39
N THR A 502 -19.58 14.17 -39.31
CA THR A 502 -19.91 14.49 -40.69
C THR A 502 -21.23 15.29 -40.70
N GLU A 503 -21.27 16.45 -41.34
CA GLU A 503 -22.47 17.29 -41.51
C GLU A 503 -23.66 16.54 -42.12
#